data_1dd398bd2b91ef2aec2f08d6ae2af5b5
#
_entry.id   1dd398bd2b91ef2aec2f08d6ae2af5b5
#
_cell.length_a   1.000
_cell.length_b   1.000
_cell.length_c   1.000
_cell.angle_alpha   90.00
_cell.angle_beta   90.00
_cell.angle_gamma   90.00
#
_symmetry.space_group_name_H-M   'P 1'
#
loop_
_entity.id
_entity.type
_entity.pdbx_description
1 polymer ?
#
loop_
_entity_poly.entity_id
_entity_poly.type
_entity_poly.pdbx_seq_one_letter_code
_entity_poly.pdbx_strand_id
1 'polypeptide(L)'
;KMLAGGSGYDVVVPTGTFLQRQISAGAFQKLDYDELPNAQYLWDVIRERTEKYDPGHEYSINYMWGTTGLGVNVDEVREVLGEDAPMDSLSLIFDPANMEKLAECGVHFLDAPTELIPAALTYLGEDGDSHDPDVIAKAEPVLTAVRPYVTKFHSSEYINALANGDICVAIGWSGDVLQARDRAAEAANNVTVEYHIPREGALMWFDQMAIPADAPNPEGAHAFLNFMMDPQNIAQASNYVYYANGNKAAQEYLVEDVIGDPAIYPDAETLDNTYTTTPYPPRVQRTVTRMWTRIKSGT
;
A
#
# COMPACT_ATOMS: atom_id res chain seq x y z
N LYS A 1 -1.91 -1.56 -21.19
CA LYS A 1 -0.79 -2.10 -21.98
C LYS A 1 -0.85 -3.63 -21.93
N MET A 2 -0.87 -4.27 -20.74
CA MET A 2 -0.93 -5.73 -20.60
C MET A 2 -2.07 -6.40 -21.37
N LEU A 3 -3.30 -5.87 -21.23
CA LEU A 3 -4.49 -6.41 -21.90
C LEU A 3 -4.52 -6.23 -23.44
N ALA A 4 -3.66 -5.37 -23.97
CA ALA A 4 -3.57 -5.13 -25.41
C ALA A 4 -2.60 -6.07 -26.13
N GLY A 5 -1.82 -6.86 -25.38
CA GLY A 5 -0.72 -7.69 -25.89
C GLY A 5 0.47 -6.89 -26.40
N GLY A 6 1.57 -7.56 -26.71
CA GLY A 6 2.79 -6.93 -27.18
C GLY A 6 3.42 -6.02 -26.14
N SER A 7 3.38 -6.43 -24.86
CA SER A 7 3.87 -5.64 -23.74
C SER A 7 5.37 -5.39 -23.82
N GLY A 8 6.13 -6.38 -24.30
CA GLY A 8 7.59 -6.38 -24.38
C GLY A 8 8.27 -6.59 -23.04
N TYR A 9 7.49 -6.96 -22.00
CA TYR A 9 8.03 -7.30 -20.68
C TYR A 9 8.09 -8.81 -20.48
N ASP A 10 9.13 -9.28 -19.78
CA ASP A 10 9.26 -10.67 -19.35
C ASP A 10 8.67 -10.88 -17.96
N VAL A 11 8.80 -9.88 -17.08
CA VAL A 11 8.21 -9.87 -15.73
C VAL A 11 7.53 -8.54 -15.47
N VAL A 12 6.40 -8.59 -14.76
CA VAL A 12 5.71 -7.41 -14.26
C VAL A 12 5.31 -7.63 -12.80
N VAL A 13 5.07 -6.53 -12.08
CA VAL A 13 4.75 -6.56 -10.65
C VAL A 13 3.46 -5.78 -10.40
N PRO A 14 2.29 -6.37 -10.72
CA PRO A 14 1.01 -5.77 -10.38
C PRO A 14 0.66 -5.96 -8.90
N THR A 15 -0.03 -4.98 -8.31
CA THR A 15 -0.69 -5.13 -7.01
C THR A 15 -1.84 -6.14 -7.12
N GLY A 16 -2.14 -6.87 -6.04
CA GLY A 16 -3.06 -8.02 -6.03
C GLY A 16 -4.41 -7.80 -6.70
N THR A 17 -5.04 -6.63 -6.47
CA THR A 17 -6.33 -6.28 -7.12
C THR A 17 -6.22 -6.12 -8.64
N PHE A 18 -5.09 -5.63 -9.15
CA PHE A 18 -4.83 -5.56 -10.59
C PHE A 18 -4.46 -6.92 -11.15
N LEU A 19 -3.66 -7.70 -10.41
CA LEU A 19 -3.31 -9.07 -10.77
C LEU A 19 -4.55 -9.91 -11.04
N GLN A 20 -5.50 -9.95 -10.09
CA GLN A 20 -6.72 -10.75 -10.19
C GLN A 20 -7.53 -10.43 -11.46
N ARG A 21 -7.67 -9.14 -11.79
CA ARG A 21 -8.34 -8.71 -13.02
C ARG A 21 -7.58 -9.12 -14.28
N GLN A 22 -6.26 -9.04 -14.23
CA GLN A 22 -5.40 -9.37 -15.37
C GLN A 22 -5.32 -10.89 -15.59
N ILE A 23 -5.30 -11.71 -14.53
CA ILE A 23 -5.43 -13.17 -14.62
C ILE A 23 -6.75 -13.54 -15.31
N SER A 24 -7.88 -12.96 -14.84
CA SER A 24 -9.20 -13.20 -15.41
C SER A 24 -9.30 -12.81 -16.89
N ALA A 25 -8.47 -11.90 -17.34
CA ALA A 25 -8.38 -11.46 -18.74
C ALA A 25 -7.33 -12.21 -19.56
N GLY A 26 -6.66 -13.23 -18.99
CA GLY A 26 -5.65 -14.04 -19.68
C GLY A 26 -4.34 -13.31 -19.96
N ALA A 27 -3.99 -12.29 -19.15
CA ALA A 27 -2.79 -11.48 -19.36
C ALA A 27 -1.49 -12.19 -18.93
N PHE A 28 -1.58 -13.25 -18.14
CA PHE A 28 -0.42 -13.97 -17.58
C PHE A 28 -0.42 -15.45 -18.00
N GLN A 29 0.77 -16.01 -18.08
CA GLN A 29 0.96 -17.46 -18.20
C GLN A 29 1.09 -18.07 -16.79
N LYS A 30 0.79 -19.36 -16.68
CA LYS A 30 1.00 -20.13 -15.46
C LYS A 30 2.49 -20.29 -15.19
N LEU A 31 2.86 -20.25 -13.92
CA LEU A 31 4.22 -20.50 -13.47
C LEU A 31 4.55 -21.99 -13.52
N ASP A 32 5.76 -22.30 -13.96
CA ASP A 32 6.34 -23.63 -13.85
C ASP A 32 7.13 -23.74 -12.54
N TYR A 33 6.56 -24.38 -11.55
CA TYR A 33 7.18 -24.53 -10.23
C TYR A 33 8.40 -25.45 -10.21
N ASP A 34 8.60 -26.28 -11.23
CA ASP A 34 9.83 -27.08 -11.38
C ASP A 34 11.03 -26.16 -11.66
N GLU A 35 10.81 -24.98 -12.24
CA GLU A 35 11.83 -23.94 -12.45
C GLU A 35 11.99 -22.99 -11.26
N LEU A 36 11.20 -23.15 -10.18
CA LEU A 36 11.13 -22.24 -9.05
C LEU A 36 11.48 -22.93 -7.71
N PRO A 37 12.66 -23.57 -7.56
CA PRO A 37 13.02 -24.28 -6.33
C PRO A 37 13.04 -23.40 -5.07
N ASN A 38 13.25 -22.09 -5.19
CA ASN A 38 13.22 -21.15 -4.07
C ASN A 38 11.80 -20.81 -3.58
N ALA A 39 10.75 -21.29 -4.27
CA ALA A 39 9.37 -21.15 -3.79
C ALA A 39 9.14 -21.84 -2.42
N GLN A 40 9.99 -22.78 -2.03
CA GLN A 40 9.99 -23.40 -0.71
C GLN A 40 10.19 -22.43 0.46
N TYR A 41 10.75 -21.24 0.21
CA TYR A 41 11.03 -20.23 1.22
C TYR A 41 9.88 -19.22 1.41
N LEU A 42 8.82 -19.32 0.59
CA LEU A 42 7.68 -18.43 0.68
C LEU A 42 6.97 -18.56 2.03
N TRP A 43 6.46 -17.45 2.52
CA TRP A 43 5.82 -17.35 3.82
C TRP A 43 4.32 -17.71 3.71
N ASP A 44 3.90 -18.79 4.35
CA ASP A 44 2.53 -19.32 4.28
C ASP A 44 1.47 -18.27 4.69
N VAL A 45 1.72 -17.49 5.74
CA VAL A 45 0.81 -16.41 6.18
C VAL A 45 0.54 -15.40 5.05
N ILE A 46 1.55 -15.06 4.27
CA ILE A 46 1.40 -14.13 3.13
C ILE A 46 0.72 -14.84 1.96
N ARG A 47 1.05 -16.10 1.71
CA ARG A 47 0.39 -16.91 0.66
C ARG A 47 -1.12 -17.03 0.92
N GLU A 48 -1.52 -17.35 2.15
CA GLU A 48 -2.94 -17.44 2.53
C GLU A 48 -3.69 -16.13 2.27
N ARG A 49 -3.08 -14.98 2.53
CA ARG A 49 -3.68 -13.66 2.28
C ARG A 49 -3.77 -13.32 0.79
N THR A 50 -2.87 -13.84 -0.04
CA THR A 50 -2.85 -13.60 -1.50
C THR A 50 -3.65 -14.62 -2.32
N GLU A 51 -4.11 -15.71 -1.72
CA GLU A 51 -4.93 -16.75 -2.34
C GLU A 51 -6.17 -16.18 -3.06
N LYS A 52 -6.76 -15.13 -2.51
CA LYS A 52 -7.94 -14.46 -3.11
C LYS A 52 -7.66 -13.81 -4.47
N TYR A 53 -6.40 -13.43 -4.74
CA TYR A 53 -6.00 -12.80 -6.00
C TYR A 53 -5.59 -13.81 -7.07
N ASP A 54 -4.97 -14.90 -6.64
CA ASP A 54 -4.43 -15.95 -7.49
C ASP A 54 -4.65 -17.32 -6.82
N PRO A 55 -5.86 -17.90 -6.93
CA PRO A 55 -6.17 -19.18 -6.32
C PRO A 55 -5.22 -20.29 -6.76
N GLY A 56 -4.59 -20.96 -5.77
CA GLY A 56 -3.56 -21.97 -5.99
C GLY A 56 -2.18 -21.38 -6.35
N HIS A 57 -2.02 -20.06 -6.38
CA HIS A 57 -0.76 -19.37 -6.74
C HIS A 57 -0.21 -19.84 -8.09
N GLU A 58 -1.10 -20.00 -9.08
CA GLU A 58 -0.72 -20.53 -10.39
C GLU A 58 0.01 -19.52 -11.28
N TYR A 59 -0.15 -18.20 -11.02
CA TYR A 59 0.29 -17.13 -11.93
C TYR A 59 1.30 -16.16 -11.32
N SER A 60 1.45 -16.16 -10.00
CA SER A 60 2.24 -15.12 -9.33
C SER A 60 2.96 -15.57 -8.08
N ILE A 61 4.01 -14.83 -7.75
CA ILE A 61 4.79 -14.95 -6.52
C ILE A 61 4.75 -13.60 -5.80
N ASN A 62 4.49 -13.59 -4.49
CA ASN A 62 4.58 -12.35 -3.73
C ASN A 62 6.02 -11.80 -3.75
N TYR A 63 6.13 -10.52 -4.13
CA TYR A 63 7.37 -9.76 -4.12
C TYR A 63 7.51 -8.98 -2.82
N MET A 64 6.67 -7.97 -2.65
CA MET A 64 6.61 -7.08 -1.49
C MET A 64 5.17 -6.96 -0.98
N TRP A 65 5.05 -6.57 0.27
CA TRP A 65 3.78 -6.18 0.87
C TRP A 65 3.99 -5.05 1.86
N GLY A 66 2.94 -4.35 2.17
CA GLY A 66 2.95 -3.26 3.13
C GLY A 66 1.55 -2.85 3.51
N THR A 67 1.46 -1.77 4.27
CA THR A 67 0.20 -1.18 4.72
C THR A 67 0.05 0.23 4.21
N THR A 68 -1.20 0.70 4.10
CA THR A 68 -1.55 2.09 3.87
C THR A 68 -1.92 2.72 5.20
N GLY A 69 -1.20 3.76 5.58
CA GLY A 69 -1.34 4.40 6.89
C GLY A 69 -0.94 5.87 6.89
N LEU A 70 -0.59 6.38 8.03
CA LEU A 70 -0.36 7.80 8.28
C LEU A 70 1.13 8.09 8.40
N GLY A 71 1.64 8.92 7.49
CA GLY A 71 2.96 9.55 7.59
C GLY A 71 2.81 10.91 8.25
N VAL A 72 3.54 11.13 9.33
CA VAL A 72 3.40 12.34 10.16
C VAL A 72 4.76 13.01 10.40
N ASN A 73 4.82 14.32 10.25
CA ASN A 73 5.84 15.13 10.89
C ASN A 73 5.41 15.38 12.34
N VAL A 74 6.00 14.63 13.25
CA VAL A 74 5.57 14.53 14.65
C VAL A 74 5.57 15.89 15.36
N ASP A 75 6.62 16.67 15.16
CA ASP A 75 6.79 17.95 15.84
C ASP A 75 5.75 18.98 15.37
N GLU A 76 5.50 19.07 14.07
CA GLU A 76 4.49 19.97 13.50
C GLU A 76 3.07 19.56 13.89
N VAL A 77 2.76 18.25 13.86
CA VAL A 77 1.44 17.78 14.27
C VAL A 77 1.18 18.07 15.75
N ARG A 78 2.19 17.91 16.63
CA ARG A 78 2.07 18.28 18.05
C ARG A 78 1.91 19.80 18.25
N GLU A 79 2.60 20.59 17.48
CA GLU A 79 2.46 22.05 17.52
C GLU A 79 1.02 22.48 17.18
N VAL A 80 0.42 21.86 16.17
CA VAL A 80 -0.92 22.22 15.66
C VAL A 80 -2.05 21.63 16.47
N LEU A 81 -1.95 20.34 16.86
CA LEU A 81 -3.03 19.59 17.54
C LEU A 81 -2.79 19.38 19.04
N GLY A 82 -1.57 19.59 19.53
CA GLY A 82 -1.17 19.31 20.91
C GLY A 82 -0.56 17.93 21.10
N GLU A 83 -0.07 17.66 22.32
CA GLU A 83 0.65 16.41 22.66
C GLU A 83 -0.23 15.15 22.53
N ASP A 84 -1.57 15.29 22.69
CA ASP A 84 -2.52 14.19 22.59
C ASP A 84 -3.06 13.98 21.15
N ALA A 85 -2.35 14.48 20.14
CA ALA A 85 -2.73 14.33 18.73
C ALA A 85 -2.91 12.84 18.37
N PRO A 86 -4.01 12.46 17.69
CA PRO A 86 -4.34 11.06 17.40
C PRO A 86 -3.55 10.52 16.20
N MET A 87 -2.22 10.48 16.27
CA MET A 87 -1.33 10.15 15.14
C MET A 87 -1.49 8.72 14.65
N ASP A 88 -1.99 7.81 15.49
CA ASP A 88 -2.27 6.40 15.19
C ASP A 88 -3.74 6.13 14.83
N SER A 89 -4.53 7.16 14.55
CA SER A 89 -5.96 7.05 14.26
C SER A 89 -6.32 7.72 12.94
N LEU A 90 -7.20 7.09 12.18
CA LEU A 90 -7.80 7.68 10.98
C LEU A 90 -8.57 8.98 11.28
N SER A 91 -8.93 9.25 12.56
CA SER A 91 -9.50 10.53 12.96
C SER A 91 -8.55 11.71 12.74
N LEU A 92 -7.24 11.48 12.67
CA LEU A 92 -6.25 12.51 12.31
C LEU A 92 -6.61 13.18 10.98
N ILE A 93 -7.03 12.37 9.99
CA ILE A 93 -7.28 12.81 8.61
C ILE A 93 -8.74 12.80 8.18
N PHE A 94 -9.65 12.22 8.97
CA PHE A 94 -11.08 12.14 8.62
C PHE A 94 -12.00 12.92 9.59
N ASP A 95 -11.46 13.43 10.70
CA ASP A 95 -12.18 14.42 11.52
C ASP A 95 -11.93 15.83 10.95
N PRO A 96 -12.98 16.54 10.50
CA PRO A 96 -12.85 17.90 9.98
C PRO A 96 -12.21 18.89 10.96
N ALA A 97 -12.40 18.69 12.28
CA ALA A 97 -11.83 19.58 13.30
C ALA A 97 -10.31 19.45 13.40
N ASN A 98 -9.76 18.25 13.17
CA ASN A 98 -8.32 18.04 13.08
C ASN A 98 -7.79 18.59 11.75
N MET A 99 -8.47 18.26 10.65
CA MET A 99 -8.04 18.64 9.30
C MET A 99 -8.06 20.15 9.07
N GLU A 100 -8.99 20.88 9.67
CA GLU A 100 -9.03 22.35 9.62
C GLU A 100 -7.74 22.96 10.18
N LYS A 101 -7.23 22.42 11.29
CA LYS A 101 -5.98 22.88 11.90
C LYS A 101 -4.77 22.43 11.09
N LEU A 102 -4.73 21.15 10.67
CA LEU A 102 -3.63 20.58 9.88
C LEU A 102 -3.48 21.22 8.51
N ALA A 103 -4.51 21.92 8.00
CA ALA A 103 -4.41 22.67 6.75
C ALA A 103 -3.33 23.77 6.79
N GLU A 104 -2.96 24.25 7.99
CA GLU A 104 -1.90 25.26 8.16
C GLU A 104 -0.50 24.71 7.83
N CYS A 105 -0.24 23.44 8.15
CA CYS A 105 1.04 22.77 7.87
C CYS A 105 1.00 21.85 6.63
N GLY A 106 -0.16 21.63 6.06
CA GLY A 106 -0.33 20.88 4.80
C GLY A 106 -0.58 19.38 4.96
N VAL A 107 -1.54 18.89 4.16
CA VAL A 107 -1.94 17.47 4.16
C VAL A 107 -2.01 16.94 2.73
N HIS A 108 -1.32 15.84 2.45
CA HIS A 108 -1.40 15.14 1.16
C HIS A 108 -2.18 13.84 1.28
N PHE A 109 -3.03 13.60 0.29
CA PHE A 109 -3.74 12.33 0.12
C PHE A 109 -3.26 11.60 -1.13
N LEU A 110 -3.26 10.27 -1.08
CA LEU A 110 -3.05 9.44 -2.27
C LEU A 110 -4.13 9.75 -3.32
N ASP A 111 -3.74 9.85 -4.59
CA ASP A 111 -4.71 9.87 -5.70
C ASP A 111 -5.12 8.44 -6.05
N ALA A 112 -5.72 7.75 -5.09
CA ALA A 112 -6.07 6.35 -5.16
C ALA A 112 -7.39 6.06 -4.45
N PRO A 113 -8.52 6.00 -5.18
CA PRO A 113 -9.83 5.69 -4.59
C PRO A 113 -9.87 4.29 -3.94
N THR A 114 -9.01 3.37 -4.40
CA THR A 114 -8.85 2.01 -3.84
C THR A 114 -8.16 1.99 -2.49
N GLU A 115 -7.60 3.10 -2.05
CA GLU A 115 -6.99 3.30 -0.74
C GLU A 115 -7.90 4.16 0.16
N LEU A 116 -8.32 5.32 -0.36
CA LEU A 116 -9.02 6.33 0.44
C LEU A 116 -10.46 5.94 0.79
N ILE A 117 -11.18 5.26 -0.11
CA ILE A 117 -12.55 4.81 0.16
C ILE A 117 -12.57 3.69 1.20
N PRO A 118 -11.76 2.61 1.07
CA PRO A 118 -11.62 1.61 2.13
C PRO A 118 -11.23 2.20 3.49
N ALA A 119 -10.25 3.12 3.52
CA ALA A 119 -9.84 3.77 4.77
C ALA A 119 -10.98 4.59 5.42
N ALA A 120 -11.77 5.32 4.62
CA ALA A 120 -12.94 6.06 5.12
C ALA A 120 -14.04 5.12 5.63
N LEU A 121 -14.25 3.96 4.99
CA LEU A 121 -15.17 2.93 5.48
C LEU A 121 -14.70 2.34 6.80
N THR A 122 -13.41 2.00 6.91
CA THR A 122 -12.80 1.50 8.15
C THR A 122 -12.92 2.51 9.29
N TYR A 123 -12.71 3.80 9.01
CA TYR A 123 -12.95 4.88 9.98
C TYR A 123 -14.39 4.91 10.51
N LEU A 124 -15.37 4.58 9.67
CA LEU A 124 -16.77 4.49 10.06
C LEU A 124 -17.15 3.16 10.76
N GLY A 125 -16.22 2.22 10.90
CA GLY A 125 -16.47 0.87 11.40
C GLY A 125 -17.19 -0.04 10.41
N GLU A 126 -17.14 0.30 9.11
CA GLU A 126 -17.68 -0.51 8.02
C GLU A 126 -16.61 -1.41 7.42
N ASP A 127 -17.03 -2.41 6.66
CA ASP A 127 -16.11 -3.28 5.93
C ASP A 127 -15.37 -2.53 4.81
N GLY A 128 -14.05 -2.40 4.92
CA GLY A 128 -13.20 -1.74 3.92
C GLY A 128 -13.18 -2.45 2.55
N ASP A 129 -13.48 -3.75 2.48
CA ASP A 129 -13.61 -4.52 1.23
C ASP A 129 -15.09 -4.64 0.77
N SER A 130 -15.99 -3.81 1.28
CA SER A 130 -17.41 -3.87 0.89
C SER A 130 -17.60 -3.60 -0.59
N HIS A 131 -18.41 -4.46 -1.24
CA HIS A 131 -18.87 -4.28 -2.63
C HIS A 131 -20.32 -3.79 -2.70
N ASP A 132 -20.95 -3.52 -1.55
CA ASP A 132 -22.28 -2.96 -1.49
C ASP A 132 -22.23 -1.45 -1.80
N PRO A 133 -22.91 -0.99 -2.87
CA PRO A 133 -22.93 0.43 -3.23
C PRO A 133 -23.44 1.37 -2.13
N ASP A 134 -24.36 0.90 -1.28
CA ASP A 134 -24.92 1.70 -0.20
C ASP A 134 -23.92 1.85 0.97
N VAL A 135 -23.10 0.83 1.22
CA VAL A 135 -21.99 0.91 2.17
C VAL A 135 -20.89 1.82 1.63
N ILE A 136 -20.47 1.60 0.37
CA ILE A 136 -19.44 2.41 -0.29
C ILE A 136 -19.81 3.89 -0.32
N ALA A 137 -21.09 4.21 -0.52
CA ALA A 137 -21.59 5.59 -0.54
C ALA A 137 -21.36 6.33 0.78
N LYS A 138 -21.24 5.62 1.92
CA LYS A 138 -20.96 6.23 3.23
C LYS A 138 -19.59 6.91 3.32
N ALA A 139 -18.64 6.51 2.49
CA ALA A 139 -17.31 7.14 2.43
C ALA A 139 -17.35 8.55 1.81
N GLU A 140 -18.32 8.85 0.92
CA GLU A 140 -18.37 10.12 0.21
C GLU A 140 -18.52 11.34 1.15
N PRO A 141 -19.44 11.37 2.11
CA PRO A 141 -19.56 12.50 3.03
C PRO A 141 -18.32 12.69 3.92
N VAL A 142 -17.66 11.61 4.35
CA VAL A 142 -16.41 11.69 5.14
C VAL A 142 -15.31 12.38 4.33
N LEU A 143 -15.04 11.89 3.13
CA LEU A 143 -14.00 12.43 2.26
C LEU A 143 -14.33 13.85 1.78
N THR A 144 -15.60 14.15 1.50
CA THR A 144 -16.04 15.49 1.10
C THR A 144 -15.87 16.52 2.21
N ALA A 145 -16.15 16.13 3.47
CA ALA A 145 -16.01 17.02 4.63
C ALA A 145 -14.56 17.48 4.85
N VAL A 146 -13.58 16.63 4.58
CA VAL A 146 -12.15 16.94 4.78
C VAL A 146 -11.47 17.47 3.50
N ARG A 147 -12.14 17.34 2.34
CA ARG A 147 -11.57 17.75 1.04
C ARG A 147 -11.04 19.19 1.01
N PRO A 148 -11.71 20.20 1.61
CA PRO A 148 -11.22 21.58 1.59
C PRO A 148 -9.83 21.76 2.22
N TYR A 149 -9.45 20.88 3.13
CA TYR A 149 -8.22 20.92 3.90
C TYR A 149 -7.07 20.09 3.29
N VAL A 150 -7.37 19.30 2.24
CA VAL A 150 -6.36 18.52 1.52
C VAL A 150 -5.63 19.42 0.54
N THR A 151 -4.33 19.60 0.77
CA THR A 151 -3.47 20.44 -0.07
C THR A 151 -3.28 19.81 -1.47
N LYS A 152 -3.09 18.49 -1.52
CA LYS A 152 -2.82 17.80 -2.79
C LYS A 152 -3.25 16.34 -2.77
N PHE A 153 -3.74 15.86 -3.91
CA PHE A 153 -3.90 14.43 -4.22
C PHE A 153 -2.76 13.99 -5.14
N HIS A 154 -1.83 13.20 -4.62
CA HIS A 154 -0.72 12.67 -5.41
C HIS A 154 -0.11 11.44 -4.74
N SER A 155 0.20 10.39 -5.54
CA SER A 155 0.64 9.10 -5.00
C SER A 155 2.17 8.94 -4.88
N SER A 156 2.96 10.00 -5.02
CA SER A 156 4.43 9.94 -4.84
C SER A 156 5.08 11.23 -4.31
N GLU A 157 4.49 12.40 -4.55
CA GLU A 157 5.11 13.66 -4.12
C GLU A 157 5.15 13.85 -2.60
N TYR A 158 4.26 13.18 -1.86
CA TYR A 158 4.24 13.23 -0.40
C TYR A 158 5.54 12.75 0.25
N ILE A 159 6.31 11.86 -0.41
CA ILE A 159 7.59 11.36 0.11
C ILE A 159 8.57 12.52 0.33
N ASN A 160 8.80 13.32 -0.70
CA ASN A 160 9.69 14.48 -0.61
C ASN A 160 9.08 15.60 0.25
N ALA A 161 7.76 15.79 0.17
CA ALA A 161 7.09 16.83 0.93
C ALA A 161 7.16 16.57 2.45
N LEU A 162 6.99 15.32 2.91
CA LEU A 162 7.23 14.93 4.30
C LEU A 162 8.71 15.09 4.68
N ALA A 163 9.64 14.58 3.86
CA ALA A 163 11.06 14.61 4.14
C ALA A 163 11.61 16.04 4.29
N ASN A 164 11.07 16.98 3.54
CA ASN A 164 11.47 18.39 3.59
C ASN A 164 10.76 19.20 4.70
N GLY A 165 9.67 18.69 5.28
CA GLY A 165 8.79 19.46 6.16
C GLY A 165 7.86 20.42 5.41
N ASP A 166 7.58 20.16 4.13
CA ASP A 166 6.63 20.96 3.34
C ASP A 166 5.17 20.62 3.67
N ILE A 167 4.95 19.46 4.31
CA ILE A 167 3.65 19.00 4.83
C ILE A 167 3.84 18.26 6.15
N CYS A 168 2.82 18.30 7.00
CA CYS A 168 2.86 17.64 8.30
C CYS A 168 2.20 16.26 8.30
N VAL A 169 1.27 15.98 7.39
CA VAL A 169 0.56 14.68 7.33
C VAL A 169 0.38 14.21 5.89
N ALA A 170 0.55 12.92 5.69
CA ALA A 170 0.10 12.23 4.48
C ALA A 170 -0.56 10.90 4.82
N ILE A 171 -1.61 10.51 4.07
CA ILE A 171 -1.96 9.10 3.97
C ILE A 171 -1.14 8.50 2.84
N GLY A 172 -0.35 7.47 3.14
CA GLY A 172 0.64 6.92 2.23
C GLY A 172 0.98 5.46 2.51
N TRP A 173 1.88 4.92 1.70
CA TRP A 173 2.38 3.55 1.86
C TRP A 173 3.55 3.50 2.83
N SER A 174 3.60 2.44 3.65
CA SER A 174 4.56 2.29 4.75
C SER A 174 6.01 2.55 4.34
N GLY A 175 6.55 1.84 3.35
CA GLY A 175 7.95 2.01 2.93
C GLY A 175 8.26 3.37 2.32
N ASP A 176 7.30 4.00 1.65
CA ASP A 176 7.47 5.35 1.11
C ASP A 176 7.62 6.40 2.23
N VAL A 177 6.81 6.27 3.30
CA VAL A 177 6.92 7.16 4.47
C VAL A 177 8.23 6.90 5.22
N LEU A 178 8.66 5.63 5.33
CA LEU A 178 9.94 5.30 5.94
C LEU A 178 11.13 5.82 5.12
N GLN A 179 11.04 5.81 3.79
CA GLN A 179 12.02 6.50 2.93
C GLN A 179 12.02 8.02 3.17
N ALA A 180 10.85 8.62 3.42
CA ALA A 180 10.79 10.04 3.78
C ALA A 180 11.47 10.32 5.13
N ARG A 181 11.28 9.44 6.12
CA ARG A 181 11.96 9.48 7.43
C ARG A 181 13.48 9.50 7.25
N ASP A 182 14.00 8.57 6.48
CA ASP A 182 15.44 8.44 6.28
C ASP A 182 16.02 9.63 5.52
N ARG A 183 15.32 10.13 4.49
CA ARG A 183 15.73 11.35 3.77
C ARG A 183 15.76 12.57 4.66
N ALA A 184 14.79 12.72 5.57
CA ALA A 184 14.78 13.80 6.57
C ALA A 184 15.98 13.71 7.51
N ALA A 185 16.28 12.50 8.00
CA ALA A 185 17.43 12.25 8.87
C ALA A 185 18.77 12.54 8.15
N GLU A 186 18.92 12.10 6.89
CA GLU A 186 20.10 12.37 6.08
C GLU A 186 20.29 13.87 5.78
N ALA A 187 19.20 14.59 5.56
CA ALA A 187 19.21 16.02 5.30
C ALA A 187 19.52 16.85 6.56
N ALA A 188 19.41 16.25 7.76
CA ALA A 188 19.60 16.90 9.06
C ALA A 188 18.82 18.23 9.19
N ASN A 189 17.58 18.25 8.65
CA ASN A 189 16.73 19.45 8.59
C ASN A 189 15.80 19.61 9.79
N ASN A 190 16.00 18.82 10.85
CA ASN A 190 15.17 18.76 12.07
C ASN A 190 13.70 18.39 11.82
N VAL A 191 13.43 17.62 10.79
CA VAL A 191 12.11 17.03 10.51
C VAL A 191 12.08 15.60 11.06
N THR A 192 11.09 15.30 11.91
CA THR A 192 10.90 13.98 12.52
C THR A 192 9.68 13.32 11.86
N VAL A 193 9.93 12.41 10.91
CA VAL A 193 8.85 11.67 10.23
C VAL A 193 8.65 10.32 10.91
N GLU A 194 7.39 9.99 11.23
CA GLU A 194 6.96 8.66 11.68
C GLU A 194 5.86 8.11 10.78
N TYR A 195 5.78 6.78 10.71
CA TYR A 195 4.67 6.07 10.09
C TYR A 195 3.84 5.36 11.14
N HIS A 196 2.52 5.50 11.06
CA HIS A 196 1.59 4.86 11.96
C HIS A 196 0.57 4.01 11.18
N ILE A 197 0.44 2.73 11.60
CA ILE A 197 -0.66 1.86 11.16
C ILE A 197 -1.90 2.28 11.95
N PRO A 198 -2.99 2.69 11.29
CA PRO A 198 -4.18 3.13 12.00
C PRO A 198 -4.79 2.05 12.88
N ARG A 199 -5.12 2.40 14.13
CA ARG A 199 -5.70 1.48 15.12
C ARG A 199 -7.11 1.00 14.76
N GLU A 200 -7.83 1.71 13.91
CA GLU A 200 -9.14 1.29 13.38
C GLU A 200 -9.00 0.14 12.37
N GLY A 201 -7.82 -0.04 11.81
CA GLY A 201 -7.48 -1.02 10.80
C GLY A 201 -6.79 -0.38 9.60
N ALA A 202 -5.95 -1.13 8.92
CA ALA A 202 -5.20 -0.67 7.76
C ALA A 202 -5.38 -1.60 6.56
N LEU A 203 -5.42 -1.03 5.35
CA LEU A 203 -5.31 -1.80 4.13
C LEU A 203 -3.90 -2.40 4.04
N MET A 204 -3.82 -3.73 3.95
CA MET A 204 -2.63 -4.48 3.62
C MET A 204 -2.67 -4.85 2.14
N TRP A 205 -1.69 -4.40 1.38
CA TRP A 205 -1.58 -4.64 -0.04
C TRP A 205 -0.38 -5.53 -0.37
N PHE A 206 -0.43 -6.17 -1.54
CA PHE A 206 0.56 -7.15 -1.99
C PHE A 206 0.94 -6.89 -3.43
N ASP A 207 2.22 -6.72 -3.70
CA ASP A 207 2.77 -6.68 -5.04
C ASP A 207 3.26 -8.08 -5.44
N GLN A 208 2.83 -8.51 -6.62
CA GLN A 208 2.99 -9.88 -7.08
C GLN A 208 3.80 -9.91 -8.38
N MET A 209 4.92 -10.63 -8.41
CA MET A 209 5.65 -10.88 -9.65
C MET A 209 4.87 -11.88 -10.50
N ALA A 210 4.65 -11.55 -11.76
CA ALA A 210 3.94 -12.38 -12.72
C ALA A 210 4.61 -12.31 -14.10
N ILE A 211 4.45 -13.37 -14.90
CA ILE A 211 5.01 -13.49 -16.25
C ILE A 211 3.89 -13.21 -17.26
N PRO A 212 4.00 -12.17 -18.12
CA PRO A 212 3.03 -11.92 -19.18
C PRO A 212 2.81 -13.13 -20.08
N ALA A 213 1.59 -13.32 -20.58
CA ALA A 213 1.27 -14.40 -21.50
C ALA A 213 2.06 -14.32 -22.81
N ASP A 214 2.49 -13.11 -23.19
CA ASP A 214 3.28 -12.78 -24.37
C ASP A 214 4.75 -12.43 -24.06
N ALA A 215 5.26 -12.87 -22.91
CA ALA A 215 6.65 -12.63 -22.50
C ALA A 215 7.63 -13.16 -23.56
N PRO A 216 8.57 -12.34 -24.06
CA PRO A 216 9.53 -12.76 -25.05
C PRO A 216 10.50 -13.85 -24.58
N ASN A 217 10.80 -13.88 -23.27
CA ASN A 217 11.75 -14.83 -22.67
C ASN A 217 11.18 -15.43 -21.37
N PRO A 218 10.23 -16.37 -21.45
CA PRO A 218 9.61 -16.97 -20.25
C PRO A 218 10.59 -17.77 -19.38
N GLU A 219 11.61 -18.44 -19.97
CA GLU A 219 12.67 -19.13 -19.23
C GLU A 219 13.50 -18.16 -18.39
N GLY A 220 13.94 -17.05 -18.99
CA GLY A 220 14.64 -15.98 -18.26
C GLY A 220 13.77 -15.33 -17.18
N ALA A 221 12.46 -15.23 -17.43
CA ALA A 221 11.50 -14.71 -16.44
C ALA A 221 11.41 -15.64 -15.22
N HIS A 222 11.28 -16.96 -15.40
CA HIS A 222 11.29 -17.93 -14.30
C HIS A 222 12.62 -17.89 -13.53
N ALA A 223 13.74 -17.83 -14.24
CA ALA A 223 15.05 -17.69 -13.61
C ALA A 223 15.16 -16.42 -12.75
N PHE A 224 14.58 -15.28 -13.23
CA PHE A 224 14.53 -14.04 -12.47
C PHE A 224 13.62 -14.16 -11.23
N LEU A 225 12.42 -14.75 -11.37
CA LEU A 225 11.53 -14.98 -10.24
C LEU A 225 12.20 -15.85 -9.18
N ASN A 226 12.86 -16.94 -9.60
CA ASN A 226 13.60 -17.82 -8.69
C ASN A 226 14.76 -17.10 -8.00
N PHE A 227 15.50 -16.25 -8.73
CA PHE A 227 16.56 -15.42 -8.17
C PHE A 227 16.01 -14.45 -7.10
N MET A 228 14.86 -13.81 -7.37
CA MET A 228 14.23 -12.90 -6.41
C MET A 228 13.67 -13.63 -5.18
N MET A 229 13.31 -14.90 -5.28
CA MET A 229 12.90 -15.72 -4.14
C MET A 229 14.07 -16.28 -3.32
N ASP A 230 15.31 -16.09 -3.73
CA ASP A 230 16.45 -16.39 -2.87
C ASP A 230 16.39 -15.49 -1.61
N PRO A 231 16.50 -16.07 -0.40
CA PRO A 231 16.34 -15.30 0.84
C PRO A 231 17.27 -14.10 0.96
N GLN A 232 18.52 -14.22 0.52
CA GLN A 232 19.49 -13.13 0.61
C GLN A 232 19.18 -12.01 -0.40
N ASN A 233 18.74 -12.39 -1.62
CA ASN A 233 18.45 -11.42 -2.66
C ASN A 233 17.23 -10.57 -2.32
N ILE A 234 16.13 -11.20 -1.90
CA ILE A 234 14.91 -10.46 -1.55
C ILE A 234 15.10 -9.64 -0.27
N ALA A 235 15.91 -10.11 0.69
CA ALA A 235 16.25 -9.34 1.88
C ALA A 235 16.99 -8.05 1.53
N GLN A 236 17.93 -8.09 0.56
CA GLN A 236 18.62 -6.88 0.10
C GLN A 236 17.63 -5.86 -0.49
N ALA A 237 16.62 -6.32 -1.24
CA ALA A 237 15.59 -5.45 -1.76
C ALA A 237 14.77 -4.82 -0.62
N SER A 238 14.29 -5.62 0.36
CA SER A 238 13.58 -5.11 1.53
C SER A 238 14.40 -4.12 2.34
N ASN A 239 15.68 -4.41 2.58
CA ASN A 239 16.60 -3.52 3.31
C ASN A 239 16.80 -2.17 2.61
N TYR A 240 16.61 -2.13 1.27
CA TYR A 240 16.77 -0.90 0.50
C TYR A 240 15.48 -0.07 0.40
N VAL A 241 14.32 -0.75 0.26
CA VAL A 241 13.04 -0.06 0.00
C VAL A 241 12.14 0.06 1.23
N TYR A 242 12.49 -0.55 2.35
CA TYR A 242 11.72 -0.55 3.62
C TYR A 242 10.32 -1.16 3.48
N TYR A 243 10.14 -2.11 2.56
CA TYR A 243 8.93 -2.93 2.47
C TYR A 243 9.19 -4.36 2.90
N ALA A 244 8.22 -4.97 3.56
CA ALA A 244 8.26 -6.38 3.88
C ALA A 244 8.12 -7.24 2.60
N ASN A 245 8.68 -8.44 2.62
CA ASN A 245 8.61 -9.40 1.52
C ASN A 245 7.88 -10.69 1.91
N GLY A 246 7.50 -11.48 0.92
CA GLY A 246 6.77 -12.72 1.09
C GLY A 246 7.62 -13.96 1.37
N ASN A 247 8.89 -13.81 1.72
CA ASN A 247 9.83 -14.90 1.95
C ASN A 247 10.16 -15.03 3.43
N LYS A 248 9.76 -16.15 4.07
CA LYS A 248 9.99 -16.36 5.50
C LYS A 248 11.47 -16.48 5.86
N ALA A 249 12.25 -17.17 5.03
CA ALA A 249 13.67 -17.38 5.26
C ALA A 249 14.50 -16.09 5.09
N ALA A 250 13.99 -15.10 4.38
CA ALA A 250 14.66 -13.81 4.20
C ALA A 250 14.79 -13.01 5.51
N GLN A 251 13.95 -13.29 6.50
CA GLN A 251 13.96 -12.56 7.78
C GLN A 251 15.31 -12.64 8.51
N GLU A 252 16.09 -13.72 8.30
CA GLU A 252 17.43 -13.89 8.88
C GLU A 252 18.48 -12.95 8.28
N TYR A 253 18.19 -12.37 7.10
CA TYR A 253 19.11 -11.49 6.35
C TYR A 253 18.67 -10.02 6.35
N LEU A 254 17.56 -9.72 7.01
CA LEU A 254 17.10 -8.34 7.17
C LEU A 254 17.94 -7.62 8.22
N VAL A 255 18.21 -6.34 7.97
CA VAL A 255 18.85 -5.47 8.97
C VAL A 255 17.86 -5.17 10.10
N GLU A 256 18.38 -4.86 11.30
CA GLU A 256 17.55 -4.61 12.50
C GLU A 256 16.54 -3.49 12.28
N ASP A 257 16.92 -2.44 11.56
CA ASP A 257 16.06 -1.29 11.23
C ASP A 257 14.86 -1.68 10.32
N VAL A 258 14.89 -2.85 9.72
CA VAL A 258 13.79 -3.38 8.90
C VAL A 258 12.99 -4.44 9.63
N ILE A 259 13.65 -5.47 10.17
CA ILE A 259 12.93 -6.57 10.85
C ILE A 259 12.38 -6.16 12.22
N GLY A 260 13.04 -5.23 12.91
CA GLY A 260 12.64 -4.71 14.20
C GLY A 260 11.64 -3.55 14.13
N ASP A 261 11.35 -3.01 12.96
CA ASP A 261 10.41 -1.89 12.80
C ASP A 261 8.97 -2.41 12.64
N PRO A 262 8.06 -2.14 13.62
CA PRO A 262 6.66 -2.59 13.54
C PRO A 262 5.85 -1.93 12.41
N ALA A 263 6.37 -0.86 11.81
CA ALA A 263 5.80 -0.25 10.62
C ALA A 263 6.00 -1.11 9.36
N ILE A 264 7.02 -2.00 9.35
CA ILE A 264 7.37 -2.91 8.26
C ILE A 264 6.90 -4.33 8.57
N TYR A 265 7.26 -4.84 9.74
CA TYR A 265 6.89 -6.17 10.22
C TYR A 265 6.06 -6.05 11.51
N PRO A 266 4.77 -5.67 11.40
CA PRO A 266 3.90 -5.53 12.55
C PRO A 266 3.70 -6.86 13.28
N ASP A 267 3.35 -6.79 14.55
CA ASP A 267 3.01 -7.95 15.35
C ASP A 267 1.71 -8.64 14.90
N ALA A 268 1.43 -9.80 15.47
CA ALA A 268 0.27 -10.59 15.05
C ALA A 268 -1.06 -9.87 15.31
N GLU A 269 -1.19 -9.11 16.41
CA GLU A 269 -2.41 -8.37 16.75
C GLU A 269 -2.67 -7.26 15.73
N THR A 270 -1.65 -6.51 15.36
CA THR A 270 -1.73 -5.48 14.32
C THR A 270 -2.03 -6.09 12.95
N LEU A 271 -1.39 -7.22 12.60
CA LEU A 271 -1.67 -7.94 11.36
C LEU A 271 -3.12 -8.44 11.29
N ASP A 272 -3.67 -8.94 12.39
CA ASP A 272 -5.05 -9.42 12.46
C ASP A 272 -6.07 -8.28 12.30
N ASN A 273 -5.67 -7.04 12.64
CA ASN A 273 -6.48 -5.82 12.42
C ASN A 273 -6.29 -5.21 11.02
N THR A 274 -5.53 -5.85 10.12
CA THR A 274 -5.44 -5.43 8.72
C THR A 274 -6.49 -6.12 7.86
N TYR A 275 -6.91 -5.43 6.79
CA TYR A 275 -7.79 -5.98 5.78
C TYR A 275 -7.12 -5.91 4.40
N THR A 276 -7.66 -6.65 3.44
CA THR A 276 -7.24 -6.59 2.04
C THR A 276 -8.46 -6.32 1.17
N THR A 277 -8.28 -5.58 0.08
CA THR A 277 -9.38 -5.29 -0.85
C THR A 277 -9.35 -6.18 -2.08
N THR A 278 -10.52 -6.40 -2.66
CA THR A 278 -10.73 -7.14 -3.90
C THR A 278 -11.27 -6.23 -5.01
N PRO A 279 -11.08 -6.59 -6.29
CA PRO A 279 -11.53 -5.74 -7.40
C PRO A 279 -13.04 -5.56 -7.41
N TYR A 280 -13.50 -4.33 -7.45
CA TYR A 280 -14.92 -4.04 -7.61
C TYR A 280 -15.48 -4.63 -8.92
N PRO A 281 -16.72 -5.19 -8.89
CA PRO A 281 -17.45 -5.49 -10.12
C PRO A 281 -17.58 -4.25 -11.02
N PRO A 282 -17.66 -4.39 -12.35
CA PRO A 282 -17.62 -3.25 -13.27
C PRO A 282 -18.67 -2.16 -13.00
N ARG A 283 -19.85 -2.53 -12.48
CA ARG A 283 -20.91 -1.57 -12.12
C ARG A 283 -20.49 -0.72 -10.90
N VAL A 284 -19.97 -1.38 -9.87
CA VAL A 284 -19.50 -0.71 -8.63
C VAL A 284 -18.29 0.16 -8.94
N GLN A 285 -17.33 -0.36 -9.73
CA GLN A 285 -16.15 0.41 -10.16
C GLN A 285 -16.53 1.74 -10.84
N ARG A 286 -17.55 1.76 -11.69
CA ARG A 286 -18.02 3.02 -12.32
C ARG A 286 -18.58 4.01 -11.28
N THR A 287 -19.27 3.50 -10.27
CA THR A 287 -19.81 4.34 -9.18
C THR A 287 -18.66 4.94 -8.37
N VAL A 288 -17.70 4.12 -7.97
CA VAL A 288 -16.48 4.52 -7.26
C VAL A 288 -15.71 5.59 -8.06
N THR A 289 -15.50 5.38 -9.34
CA THR A 289 -14.78 6.35 -10.19
C THR A 289 -15.49 7.71 -10.26
N ARG A 290 -16.82 7.72 -10.39
CA ARG A 290 -17.61 8.96 -10.41
C ARG A 290 -17.59 9.67 -9.06
N MET A 291 -17.73 8.92 -7.96
CA MET A 291 -17.65 9.44 -6.59
C MET A 291 -16.28 10.07 -6.34
N TRP A 292 -15.19 9.37 -6.70
CA TRP A 292 -13.84 9.90 -6.56
C TRP A 292 -13.62 11.20 -7.35
N THR A 293 -14.16 11.29 -8.56
CA THR A 293 -14.10 12.52 -9.35
C THR A 293 -14.78 13.69 -8.65
N ARG A 294 -15.99 13.49 -8.08
CA ARG A 294 -16.70 14.53 -7.31
C ARG A 294 -15.91 14.95 -6.07
N ILE A 295 -15.43 13.98 -5.29
CA ILE A 295 -14.61 14.25 -4.09
C ILE A 295 -13.42 15.14 -4.44
N LYS A 296 -12.63 14.76 -5.45
CA LYS A 296 -11.43 15.53 -5.82
C LYS A 296 -11.76 16.93 -6.34
N SER A 297 -12.81 17.07 -7.12
CA SER A 297 -13.22 18.38 -7.66
C SER A 297 -13.87 19.30 -6.62
N GLY A 298 -14.38 18.74 -5.50
CA GLY A 298 -15.10 19.49 -4.50
C GLY A 298 -16.51 19.93 -4.96
N THR A 299 -17.11 19.15 -5.90
CA THR A 299 -18.43 19.46 -6.52
C THR A 299 -19.44 18.36 -6.25
#